data_f778a120cb6563a293683243136ec8f2
#
_entry.id   f778a120cb6563a293683243136ec8f2
#
_cell.length_a   1.000
_cell.length_b   1.000
_cell.length_c   1.000
_cell.angle_alpha   90.00
_cell.angle_beta   90.00
_cell.angle_gamma   90.00
#
_symmetry.space_group_name_H-M   'P 1'
#
loop_
_entity.id
_entity.type
_entity.pdbx_description
1 polymer ?
#
loop_
_entity_poly.entity_id
_entity_poly.type
_entity_poly.pdbx_seq_one_letter_code
_entity_poly.pdbx_strand_id
1 'polypeptide(L)'
;MNAMITKLDSSQADFKQRLDTLLAFEASTDDAIESAVSGILADVKQRGDAAVLEYTNRFDRIPNGGATSMAALEISQEEMQAALAAIPDAQRKALEVAAHRVRVFHERQKQELNGFTYTEPDGTVLGQRVTPLDRVGIYVPGGKAAYPSSVLMNAIPAHVAGVEEIIMVVPTPDGVKNQMVLAAAAIAGVTRVITIGGAQAVAALAHGTETIQAVDKIVGPGNAYVASAKRRVFGVVGIDMIAGPSEILIVADGTTDPDWVAMDLFSQAEHDELAQAILLCPDADYIAKVEASIAKLLPTMPRQEVIRTSLGDRGALIKVRDMDEACAIANSIAAEHLEISAVEPQQWADKIRHAGAMFLGRFSSESLGDYCCGPNHVLPTSRTARFSSPLGVYDFQKRSSIIHVSEAGAQTLGKVAAELAYGEGLQAHARSAELRIK
;
A
#
# COMPACT_ATOMS: atom_id res chain seq x y z
N MET A 1 31.43 21.87 0.99
CA MET A 1 30.11 21.66 1.60
C MET A 1 29.30 20.87 0.58
N ASN A 2 28.92 19.63 0.85
CA ASN A 2 28.00 18.92 -0.03
C ASN A 2 26.69 19.69 -0.07
N ALA A 3 26.10 19.83 -1.26
CA ALA A 3 24.79 20.46 -1.42
C ALA A 3 23.79 19.69 -0.55
N MET A 4 22.89 20.41 0.14
CA MET A 4 21.89 19.81 1.05
C MET A 4 20.86 18.97 0.28
N ILE A 5 20.67 19.26 -1.00
CA ILE A 5 19.77 18.56 -1.93
C ILE A 5 20.31 18.68 -3.36
N THR A 6 20.09 17.65 -4.18
CA THR A 6 20.56 17.63 -5.57
C THR A 6 19.81 18.66 -6.42
N LYS A 7 20.53 19.37 -7.32
CA LYS A 7 19.94 20.27 -8.31
C LYS A 7 20.08 19.70 -9.70
N LEU A 8 18.98 19.68 -10.45
CA LEU A 8 18.94 19.27 -11.85
C LEU A 8 18.26 20.36 -12.70
N ASP A 9 18.60 20.38 -13.99
CA ASP A 9 17.95 21.23 -14.99
C ASP A 9 17.67 20.38 -16.24
N SER A 10 16.40 20.33 -16.66
CA SER A 10 15.95 19.50 -17.78
C SER A 10 16.56 19.91 -19.11
N SER A 11 17.11 21.12 -19.23
CA SER A 11 17.80 21.60 -20.41
C SER A 11 19.23 21.04 -20.60
N GLN A 12 19.77 20.40 -19.56
CA GLN A 12 21.13 19.83 -19.61
C GLN A 12 21.16 18.50 -20.36
N ALA A 13 22.19 18.27 -21.14
CA ALA A 13 22.32 17.09 -21.99
C ALA A 13 22.38 15.76 -21.18
N ASP A 14 22.90 15.80 -19.96
CA ASP A 14 23.01 14.66 -19.05
C ASP A 14 21.81 14.49 -18.11
N PHE A 15 20.79 15.34 -18.22
CA PHE A 15 19.62 15.36 -17.32
C PHE A 15 18.98 13.99 -17.18
N LYS A 16 18.69 13.33 -18.32
CA LYS A 16 18.03 12.01 -18.30
C LYS A 16 18.86 10.99 -17.53
N GLN A 17 20.16 10.94 -17.77
CA GLN A 17 21.06 10.00 -17.08
C GLN A 17 21.10 10.28 -15.57
N ARG A 18 21.18 11.55 -15.16
CA ARG A 18 21.19 11.94 -13.75
C ARG A 18 19.87 11.66 -13.07
N LEU A 19 18.74 11.90 -13.75
CA LEU A 19 17.41 11.53 -13.24
C LEU A 19 17.29 10.02 -13.10
N ASP A 20 17.68 9.24 -14.11
CA ASP A 20 17.63 7.77 -14.04
C ASP A 20 18.51 7.24 -12.87
N THR A 21 19.66 7.85 -12.61
CA THR A 21 20.51 7.51 -11.47
C THR A 21 19.82 7.84 -10.13
N LEU A 22 19.20 9.01 -10.02
CA LEU A 22 18.47 9.43 -8.83
C LEU A 22 17.28 8.49 -8.51
N LEU A 23 16.57 8.06 -9.56
CA LEU A 23 15.40 7.19 -9.48
C LEU A 23 15.77 5.71 -9.34
N ALA A 24 17.02 5.35 -9.61
CA ALA A 24 17.46 3.97 -9.46
C ALA A 24 17.36 3.56 -7.99
N PHE A 25 16.34 2.78 -7.69
CA PHE A 25 16.21 2.06 -6.45
C PHE A 25 16.42 0.58 -6.78
N GLU A 26 17.68 0.14 -6.66
CA GLU A 26 17.92 -1.28 -6.51
C GLU A 26 17.44 -1.66 -5.12
N ALA A 27 16.26 -2.28 -5.03
CA ALA A 27 15.98 -3.11 -3.88
C ALA A 27 17.13 -4.13 -3.85
N SER A 28 18.19 -3.80 -3.11
CA SER A 28 19.28 -4.73 -2.92
C SER A 28 18.64 -5.97 -2.33
N THR A 29 18.54 -7.01 -3.12
CA THR A 29 18.27 -8.35 -2.63
C THR A 29 19.50 -8.69 -1.80
N ASP A 30 19.45 -8.32 -0.53
CA ASP A 30 20.45 -8.75 0.42
C ASP A 30 20.28 -10.27 0.55
N ASP A 31 21.22 -11.01 -0.05
CA ASP A 31 21.20 -12.47 -0.05
C ASP A 31 21.10 -13.04 1.37
N ALA A 32 21.61 -12.30 2.37
CA ALA A 32 21.48 -12.67 3.78
C ALA A 32 20.02 -12.54 4.25
N ILE A 33 19.30 -11.47 3.87
CA ILE A 33 17.88 -11.31 4.17
C ILE A 33 17.07 -12.41 3.45
N GLU A 34 17.32 -12.64 2.18
CA GLU A 34 16.61 -13.64 1.39
C GLU A 34 16.79 -15.06 1.96
N SER A 35 18.02 -15.40 2.35
CA SER A 35 18.33 -16.69 2.98
C SER A 35 17.66 -16.84 4.34
N ALA A 36 17.74 -15.81 5.20
CA ALA A 36 17.11 -15.81 6.52
C ALA A 36 15.58 -15.95 6.41
N VAL A 37 14.94 -15.19 5.52
CA VAL A 37 13.50 -15.25 5.29
C VAL A 37 13.08 -16.61 4.79
N SER A 38 13.81 -17.20 3.82
CA SER A 38 13.54 -18.55 3.33
C SER A 38 13.57 -19.59 4.44
N GLY A 39 14.55 -19.51 5.33
CA GLY A 39 14.64 -20.39 6.49
C GLY A 39 13.47 -20.23 7.45
N ILE A 40 13.09 -18.98 7.78
CA ILE A 40 11.96 -18.70 8.68
C ILE A 40 10.63 -19.20 8.09
N LEU A 41 10.37 -18.95 6.79
CA LEU A 41 9.15 -19.41 6.12
C LEU A 41 9.03 -20.95 6.15
N ALA A 42 10.13 -21.65 5.85
CA ALA A 42 10.17 -23.12 5.87
C ALA A 42 9.94 -23.67 7.28
N ASP A 43 10.56 -23.04 8.29
CA ASP A 43 10.48 -23.48 9.67
C ASP A 43 9.07 -23.28 10.26
N VAL A 44 8.45 -22.12 10.02
CA VAL A 44 7.05 -21.86 10.45
C VAL A 44 6.10 -22.85 9.77
N LYS A 45 6.29 -23.13 8.48
CA LYS A 45 5.48 -24.12 7.76
C LYS A 45 5.61 -25.53 8.36
N GLN A 46 6.77 -25.87 8.91
CA GLN A 46 7.04 -27.18 9.49
C GLN A 46 6.62 -27.30 10.96
N ARG A 47 6.91 -26.26 11.79
CA ARG A 47 6.74 -26.30 13.25
C ARG A 47 5.58 -25.47 13.78
N GLY A 48 4.85 -24.75 12.90
CA GLY A 48 3.66 -23.98 13.27
C GLY A 48 3.89 -22.98 14.40
N ASP A 49 3.02 -22.99 15.37
CA ASP A 49 3.04 -22.10 16.54
C ASP A 49 4.37 -22.10 17.29
N ALA A 50 5.04 -23.23 17.38
CA ALA A 50 6.31 -23.34 18.09
C ALA A 50 7.41 -22.48 17.44
N ALA A 51 7.48 -22.45 16.11
CA ALA A 51 8.42 -21.60 15.41
C ALA A 51 8.05 -20.11 15.52
N VAL A 52 6.77 -19.76 15.36
CA VAL A 52 6.29 -18.38 15.51
C VAL A 52 6.65 -17.84 16.88
N LEU A 53 6.40 -18.61 17.93
CA LEU A 53 6.67 -18.23 19.32
C LEU A 53 8.17 -18.02 19.58
N GLU A 54 9.00 -18.94 19.10
CA GLU A 54 10.46 -18.87 19.21
C GLU A 54 11.02 -17.62 18.53
N TYR A 55 10.66 -17.37 17.27
CA TYR A 55 11.12 -16.19 16.54
C TYR A 55 10.61 -14.89 17.15
N THR A 56 9.35 -14.84 17.61
CA THR A 56 8.78 -13.66 18.27
C THR A 56 9.51 -13.33 19.55
N ASN A 57 9.73 -14.30 20.42
CA ASN A 57 10.50 -14.11 21.66
C ASN A 57 11.91 -13.60 21.38
N ARG A 58 12.56 -14.14 20.34
CA ARG A 58 13.91 -13.77 19.94
C ARG A 58 13.99 -12.37 19.36
N PHE A 59 13.10 -12.00 18.45
CA PHE A 59 13.20 -10.74 17.70
C PHE A 59 12.54 -9.58 18.42
N ASP A 60 11.41 -9.80 19.09
CA ASP A 60 10.71 -8.77 19.84
C ASP A 60 11.25 -8.63 21.26
N ARG A 61 12.16 -9.52 21.70
CA ARG A 61 12.78 -9.46 23.04
C ARG A 61 11.73 -9.38 24.14
N ILE A 62 10.70 -10.22 24.08
CA ILE A 62 9.60 -10.21 25.05
C ILE A 62 10.16 -10.41 26.48
N PRO A 63 9.83 -9.51 27.43
CA PRO A 63 10.40 -9.56 28.79
C PRO A 63 9.91 -10.77 29.60
N ASN A 64 10.48 -10.97 30.78
CA ASN A 64 10.10 -12.00 31.76
C ASN A 64 10.18 -13.45 31.23
N GLY A 65 11.17 -13.74 30.40
CA GLY A 65 11.39 -15.08 29.85
C GLY A 65 10.63 -15.39 28.58
N GLY A 66 9.94 -14.42 28.00
CA GLY A 66 9.20 -14.53 26.76
C GLY A 66 7.75 -14.97 26.92
N ALA A 67 7.01 -14.95 25.83
CA ALA A 67 5.67 -15.52 25.77
C ALA A 67 5.76 -17.06 25.78
N THR A 68 4.92 -17.70 26.57
CA THR A 68 4.91 -19.16 26.74
C THR A 68 3.90 -19.88 25.86
N SER A 69 3.00 -19.13 25.22
CA SER A 69 1.98 -19.65 24.27
C SER A 69 1.54 -18.57 23.30
N MET A 70 0.96 -18.97 22.19
CA MET A 70 0.36 -18.05 21.23
C MET A 70 -0.80 -17.25 21.84
N ALA A 71 -1.55 -17.84 22.77
CA ALA A 71 -2.62 -17.13 23.49
C ALA A 71 -2.10 -15.94 24.31
N ALA A 72 -0.85 -15.99 24.80
CA ALA A 72 -0.23 -14.87 25.50
C ALA A 72 0.15 -13.69 24.58
N LEU A 73 0.19 -13.93 23.28
CA LEU A 73 0.46 -12.94 22.23
C LEU A 73 -0.83 -12.38 21.60
N GLU A 74 -1.98 -12.94 21.91
CA GLU A 74 -3.27 -12.45 21.40
C GLU A 74 -3.82 -11.33 22.28
N ILE A 75 -4.34 -10.28 21.67
CA ILE A 75 -5.01 -9.16 22.31
C ILE A 75 -6.50 -9.38 22.22
N SER A 76 -7.19 -9.38 23.35
CA SER A 76 -8.65 -9.58 23.37
C SER A 76 -9.41 -8.36 22.88
N GLN A 77 -10.69 -8.56 22.52
CA GLN A 77 -11.59 -7.45 22.16
C GLN A 77 -11.76 -6.47 23.31
N GLU A 78 -11.79 -6.97 24.55
CA GLU A 78 -11.89 -6.16 25.77
C GLU A 78 -10.62 -5.27 25.94
N GLU A 79 -9.43 -5.81 25.67
CA GLU A 79 -8.18 -5.01 25.70
C GLU A 79 -8.19 -3.92 24.64
N MET A 80 -8.66 -4.19 23.42
CA MET A 80 -8.80 -3.18 22.38
C MET A 80 -9.80 -2.08 22.78
N GLN A 81 -10.94 -2.43 23.33
CA GLN A 81 -11.93 -1.46 23.83
C GLN A 81 -11.40 -0.66 25.02
N ALA A 82 -10.67 -1.29 25.93
CA ALA A 82 -10.03 -0.61 27.04
C ALA A 82 -8.96 0.40 26.54
N ALA A 83 -8.18 0.04 25.51
CA ALA A 83 -7.23 0.95 24.88
C ALA A 83 -7.94 2.18 24.28
N LEU A 84 -9.06 1.96 23.56
CA LEU A 84 -9.86 3.04 23.00
C LEU A 84 -10.40 3.99 24.07
N ALA A 85 -10.83 3.44 25.20
CA ALA A 85 -11.30 4.24 26.33
C ALA A 85 -10.17 5.01 27.05
N ALA A 86 -8.96 4.47 27.04
CA ALA A 86 -7.82 5.00 27.78
C ALA A 86 -7.04 6.11 27.07
N ILE A 87 -7.10 6.18 25.72
CA ILE A 87 -6.39 7.25 24.99
C ILE A 87 -7.02 8.62 25.23
N PRO A 88 -6.24 9.73 25.13
CA PRO A 88 -6.76 11.08 25.29
C PRO A 88 -7.92 11.38 24.35
N ASP A 89 -8.91 12.13 24.80
CA ASP A 89 -10.11 12.49 24.03
C ASP A 89 -9.82 13.14 22.67
N ALA A 90 -8.77 13.97 22.62
CA ALA A 90 -8.35 14.60 21.35
C ALA A 90 -7.86 13.56 20.33
N GLN A 91 -7.10 12.56 20.78
CA GLN A 91 -6.60 11.47 19.92
C GLN A 91 -7.73 10.55 19.49
N ARG A 92 -8.65 10.21 20.40
CA ARG A 92 -9.84 9.40 20.08
C ARG A 92 -10.68 10.07 19.01
N LYS A 93 -11.03 11.36 19.19
CA LYS A 93 -11.79 12.14 18.20
C LYS A 93 -11.09 12.20 16.83
N ALA A 94 -9.76 12.39 16.82
CA ALA A 94 -9.00 12.41 15.58
C ALA A 94 -9.07 11.06 14.84
N LEU A 95 -8.91 9.93 15.56
CA LEU A 95 -9.06 8.60 14.99
C LEU A 95 -10.48 8.34 14.47
N GLU A 96 -11.51 8.74 15.22
CA GLU A 96 -12.92 8.58 14.82
C GLU A 96 -13.25 9.38 13.55
N VAL A 97 -12.76 10.63 13.44
CA VAL A 97 -12.93 11.47 12.25
C VAL A 97 -12.21 10.86 11.05
N ALA A 98 -10.95 10.43 11.22
CA ALA A 98 -10.19 9.78 10.17
C ALA A 98 -10.88 8.49 9.70
N ALA A 99 -11.26 7.62 10.64
CA ALA A 99 -11.96 6.37 10.34
C ALA A 99 -13.29 6.58 9.60
N HIS A 100 -14.05 7.59 10.01
CA HIS A 100 -15.32 7.94 9.33
C HIS A 100 -15.06 8.35 7.87
N ARG A 101 -14.09 9.23 7.60
CA ARG A 101 -13.78 9.69 6.24
C ARG A 101 -13.25 8.55 5.36
N VAL A 102 -12.36 7.71 5.90
CA VAL A 102 -11.86 6.52 5.22
C VAL A 102 -13.02 5.57 4.88
N ARG A 103 -13.94 5.35 5.81
CA ARG A 103 -15.12 4.50 5.60
C ARG A 103 -16.03 5.06 4.50
N VAL A 104 -16.39 6.33 4.56
CA VAL A 104 -17.24 6.99 3.56
C VAL A 104 -16.63 6.89 2.16
N PHE A 105 -15.33 7.13 2.02
CA PHE A 105 -14.64 7.01 0.74
C PHE A 105 -14.71 5.58 0.18
N HIS A 106 -14.42 4.58 1.01
CA HIS A 106 -14.41 3.19 0.59
C HIS A 106 -15.83 2.61 0.37
N GLU A 107 -16.83 3.08 1.12
CA GLU A 107 -18.23 2.77 0.84
C GLU A 107 -18.65 3.28 -0.53
N ARG A 108 -18.23 4.50 -0.90
CA ARG A 108 -18.45 5.05 -2.24
C ARG A 108 -17.74 4.21 -3.30
N GLN A 109 -16.48 3.84 -3.04
CA GLN A 109 -15.71 2.97 -3.94
C GLN A 109 -16.44 1.62 -4.16
N LYS A 110 -16.97 1.00 -3.09
CA LYS A 110 -17.72 -0.26 -3.17
C LYS A 110 -18.96 -0.14 -4.07
N GLN A 111 -19.66 0.99 -4.04
CA GLN A 111 -20.86 1.20 -4.87
C GLN A 111 -20.57 1.15 -6.38
N GLU A 112 -19.35 1.50 -6.77
CA GLU A 112 -18.92 1.48 -8.19
C GLU A 112 -18.36 0.10 -8.62
N LEU A 113 -18.26 -0.87 -7.70
CA LEU A 113 -17.61 -2.17 -7.92
C LEU A 113 -18.59 -3.35 -7.94
N ASN A 114 -19.84 -3.11 -8.34
CA ASN A 114 -20.87 -4.12 -8.36
C ASN A 114 -20.66 -5.16 -9.48
N GLY A 115 -21.21 -6.36 -9.26
CA GLY A 115 -21.41 -7.34 -10.31
C GLY A 115 -22.49 -6.88 -11.30
N PHE A 116 -22.57 -7.59 -12.42
CA PHE A 116 -23.61 -7.35 -13.44
C PHE A 116 -24.01 -8.67 -14.09
N THR A 117 -25.19 -8.69 -14.69
CA THR A 117 -25.64 -9.72 -15.63
C THR A 117 -26.37 -9.07 -16.79
N TYR A 118 -26.30 -9.70 -17.96
CA TYR A 118 -27.08 -9.34 -19.12
C TYR A 118 -27.49 -10.60 -19.90
N THR A 119 -28.52 -10.49 -20.68
CA THR A 119 -29.07 -11.60 -21.46
C THR A 119 -28.88 -11.31 -22.97
N GLU A 120 -28.24 -12.25 -23.65
CA GLU A 120 -28.09 -12.22 -25.10
C GLU A 120 -29.44 -12.54 -25.83
N PRO A 121 -29.55 -12.20 -27.10
CA PRO A 121 -30.81 -12.44 -27.87
C PRO A 121 -31.25 -13.91 -27.90
N ASP A 122 -30.34 -14.85 -27.77
CA ASP A 122 -30.61 -16.28 -27.71
C ASP A 122 -31.02 -16.79 -26.32
N GLY A 123 -31.11 -15.89 -25.32
CA GLY A 123 -31.45 -16.20 -23.95
C GLY A 123 -30.27 -16.63 -23.08
N THR A 124 -29.04 -16.64 -23.61
CA THR A 124 -27.82 -16.87 -22.81
C THR A 124 -27.59 -15.72 -21.83
N VAL A 125 -27.38 -16.04 -20.57
CA VAL A 125 -27.08 -15.04 -19.52
C VAL A 125 -25.58 -15.05 -19.21
N LEU A 126 -24.96 -13.89 -19.36
CA LEU A 126 -23.57 -13.65 -19.01
C LEU A 126 -23.46 -12.62 -17.90
N GLY A 127 -22.42 -12.70 -17.11
CA GLY A 127 -22.22 -11.74 -16.04
C GLY A 127 -20.95 -11.92 -15.24
N GLN A 128 -20.85 -11.09 -14.21
CA GLN A 128 -19.76 -11.10 -13.24
C GLN A 128 -20.35 -11.01 -11.83
N ARG A 129 -19.98 -11.95 -10.97
CA ARG A 129 -20.28 -11.91 -9.55
C ARG A 129 -19.10 -11.38 -8.78
N VAL A 130 -19.35 -10.44 -7.88
CA VAL A 130 -18.35 -9.91 -6.94
C VAL A 130 -18.64 -10.49 -5.56
N THR A 131 -17.61 -11.05 -4.93
CA THR A 131 -17.67 -11.58 -3.55
C THR A 131 -16.47 -11.11 -2.75
N PRO A 132 -16.61 -10.84 -1.43
CA PRO A 132 -15.47 -10.57 -0.59
C PRO A 132 -14.54 -11.78 -0.49
N LEU A 133 -13.32 -11.55 0.00
CA LEU A 133 -12.46 -12.57 0.57
C LEU A 133 -13.04 -13.02 1.90
N ASP A 134 -12.76 -14.24 2.33
CA ASP A 134 -13.29 -14.77 3.58
C ASP A 134 -12.46 -14.26 4.78
N ARG A 135 -11.12 -14.25 4.63
CA ARG A 135 -10.18 -13.88 5.69
C ARG A 135 -8.99 -13.12 5.14
N VAL A 136 -8.57 -12.06 5.84
CA VAL A 136 -7.38 -11.28 5.47
C VAL A 136 -6.45 -11.04 6.64
N GLY A 137 -5.16 -11.01 6.37
CA GLY A 137 -4.12 -10.62 7.31
C GLY A 137 -3.68 -9.18 7.07
N ILE A 138 -3.63 -8.38 8.13
CA ILE A 138 -3.10 -7.01 8.08
C ILE A 138 -1.77 -6.99 8.83
N TYR A 139 -0.70 -6.60 8.16
CA TYR A 139 0.58 -6.34 8.80
C TYR A 139 0.68 -4.86 9.17
N VAL A 140 0.81 -4.57 10.45
CA VAL A 140 1.03 -3.22 10.97
C VAL A 140 2.47 -3.12 11.48
N PRO A 141 3.29 -2.21 10.95
CA PRO A 141 4.64 -2.03 11.47
C PRO A 141 4.64 -1.64 12.94
N GLY A 142 5.64 -2.11 13.67
CA GLY A 142 5.91 -1.72 15.06
C GLY A 142 7.38 -1.40 15.23
N GLY A 143 7.73 -0.72 16.32
CA GLY A 143 9.11 -0.39 16.67
C GLY A 143 9.38 1.11 16.73
N LYS A 144 10.04 1.71 15.74
CA LYS A 144 10.46 3.13 15.76
C LYS A 144 9.29 4.13 15.82
N ALA A 145 8.15 3.78 15.25
CA ALA A 145 6.92 4.59 15.28
C ALA A 145 5.68 3.68 15.40
N ALA A 146 4.59 4.24 15.89
CA ALA A 146 3.28 3.62 15.87
C ALA A 146 2.50 4.12 14.66
N TYR A 147 1.76 3.23 14.00
CA TYR A 147 1.03 3.55 12.78
C TYR A 147 -0.48 3.24 12.91
N PRO A 148 -1.21 3.97 13.78
CA PRO A 148 -2.67 3.80 13.90
C PRO A 148 -3.39 4.10 12.57
N SER A 149 -2.87 5.02 11.76
CA SER A 149 -3.38 5.29 10.41
C SER A 149 -3.32 4.06 9.51
N SER A 150 -2.21 3.30 9.53
CA SER A 150 -2.09 2.06 8.76
C SER A 150 -3.11 1.00 9.18
N VAL A 151 -3.53 0.98 10.46
CA VAL A 151 -4.63 0.11 10.89
C VAL A 151 -5.93 0.51 10.20
N LEU A 152 -6.28 1.80 10.24
CA LEU A 152 -7.51 2.30 9.61
C LEU A 152 -7.52 2.04 8.10
N MET A 153 -6.39 2.34 7.44
CA MET A 153 -6.24 2.25 5.98
C MET A 153 -6.26 0.82 5.45
N ASN A 154 -5.85 -0.17 6.24
CA ASN A 154 -5.91 -1.57 5.85
C ASN A 154 -7.23 -2.24 6.29
N ALA A 155 -7.69 -2.01 7.52
CA ALA A 155 -8.84 -2.73 8.07
C ALA A 155 -10.18 -2.20 7.55
N ILE A 156 -10.35 -0.87 7.42
CA ILE A 156 -11.65 -0.30 7.02
C ILE A 156 -12.06 -0.73 5.61
N PRO A 157 -11.21 -0.67 4.55
CA PRO A 157 -11.60 -1.16 3.23
C PRO A 157 -11.89 -2.66 3.21
N ALA A 158 -11.18 -3.48 4.00
CA ALA A 158 -11.48 -4.89 4.15
C ALA A 158 -12.87 -5.11 4.77
N HIS A 159 -13.18 -4.39 5.85
CA HIS A 159 -14.47 -4.43 6.51
C HIS A 159 -15.60 -3.95 5.58
N VAL A 160 -15.39 -2.84 4.86
CA VAL A 160 -16.34 -2.31 3.86
C VAL A 160 -16.56 -3.32 2.72
N ALA A 161 -15.52 -4.01 2.27
CA ALA A 161 -15.65 -5.06 1.25
C ALA A 161 -16.58 -6.19 1.70
N GLY A 162 -16.67 -6.45 3.01
CA GLY A 162 -17.46 -7.52 3.62
C GLY A 162 -16.61 -8.71 4.04
N VAL A 163 -15.31 -8.53 4.28
CA VAL A 163 -14.45 -9.57 4.85
C VAL A 163 -14.89 -9.88 6.26
N GLU A 164 -15.12 -11.17 6.56
CA GLU A 164 -15.66 -11.59 7.85
C GLU A 164 -14.58 -11.65 8.95
N GLU A 165 -13.37 -12.09 8.59
CA GLU A 165 -12.27 -12.21 9.55
C GLU A 165 -11.06 -11.37 9.11
N ILE A 166 -10.71 -10.39 9.95
CA ILE A 166 -9.58 -9.49 9.76
C ILE A 166 -8.58 -9.73 10.89
N ILE A 167 -7.47 -10.40 10.57
CA ILE A 167 -6.41 -10.73 11.52
C ILE A 167 -5.30 -9.69 11.40
N MET A 168 -5.09 -8.89 12.43
CA MET A 168 -4.00 -7.94 12.51
C MET A 168 -2.79 -8.57 13.20
N VAL A 169 -1.62 -8.47 12.60
CA VAL A 169 -0.33 -8.79 13.24
C VAL A 169 0.48 -7.52 13.42
N VAL A 170 1.03 -7.33 14.60
CA VAL A 170 1.80 -6.14 14.97
C VAL A 170 2.92 -6.54 15.94
N PRO A 171 4.21 -6.32 15.62
CA PRO A 171 5.29 -6.61 16.55
C PRO A 171 5.22 -5.68 17.77
N THR A 172 5.57 -6.22 18.92
CA THR A 172 5.62 -5.48 20.20
C THR A 172 7.02 -5.60 20.82
N PRO A 173 8.03 -4.92 20.25
CA PRO A 173 9.38 -4.95 20.80
C PRO A 173 9.38 -4.60 22.28
N ASP A 174 10.15 -5.37 23.05
CA ASP A 174 10.25 -5.25 24.52
C ASP A 174 8.89 -5.37 25.24
N GLY A 175 7.89 -5.99 24.60
CA GLY A 175 6.53 -6.19 25.11
C GLY A 175 5.67 -4.92 25.13
N VAL A 176 6.09 -3.84 24.48
CA VAL A 176 5.38 -2.55 24.51
C VAL A 176 4.20 -2.57 23.53
N LYS A 177 2.98 -2.50 24.07
CA LYS A 177 1.72 -2.40 23.31
C LYS A 177 1.34 -0.93 23.14
N ASN A 178 1.22 -0.48 21.88
CA ASN A 178 0.82 0.90 21.62
C ASN A 178 -0.71 1.06 21.69
N GLN A 179 -1.17 1.91 22.61
CA GLN A 179 -2.61 2.11 22.88
C GLN A 179 -3.36 2.71 21.68
N MET A 180 -2.71 3.63 20.93
CA MET A 180 -3.32 4.23 19.74
C MET A 180 -3.56 3.20 18.61
N VAL A 181 -2.64 2.24 18.44
CA VAL A 181 -2.77 1.13 17.47
C VAL A 181 -3.91 0.21 17.85
N LEU A 182 -4.04 -0.15 19.14
CA LEU A 182 -5.14 -0.99 19.62
C LEU A 182 -6.49 -0.27 19.55
N ALA A 183 -6.52 1.02 19.86
CA ALA A 183 -7.72 1.86 19.71
C ALA A 183 -8.16 1.94 18.24
N ALA A 184 -7.21 2.12 17.31
CA ALA A 184 -7.50 2.11 15.87
C ALA A 184 -8.05 0.75 15.41
N ALA A 185 -7.51 -0.36 15.93
CA ALA A 185 -8.01 -1.71 15.64
C ALA A 185 -9.47 -1.89 16.10
N ALA A 186 -9.81 -1.40 17.30
CA ALA A 186 -11.19 -1.39 17.79
C ALA A 186 -12.13 -0.60 16.89
N ILE A 187 -11.75 0.62 16.49
CA ILE A 187 -12.54 1.51 15.61
C ILE A 187 -12.72 0.91 14.22
N ALA A 188 -11.66 0.29 13.68
CA ALA A 188 -11.67 -0.25 12.32
C ALA A 188 -12.40 -1.60 12.18
N GLY A 189 -12.75 -2.25 13.30
CA GLY A 189 -13.45 -3.54 13.30
C GLY A 189 -12.53 -4.73 13.04
N VAL A 190 -11.27 -4.65 13.50
CA VAL A 190 -10.34 -5.80 13.48
C VAL A 190 -10.90 -6.93 14.35
N THR A 191 -10.93 -8.14 13.82
CA THR A 191 -11.54 -9.29 14.54
C THR A 191 -10.57 -9.96 15.50
N ARG A 192 -9.26 -10.03 15.13
CA ARG A 192 -8.21 -10.61 15.97
C ARG A 192 -6.93 -9.77 15.87
N VAL A 193 -6.24 -9.61 16.97
CA VAL A 193 -4.93 -8.95 17.03
C VAL A 193 -3.92 -9.89 17.67
N ILE A 194 -2.79 -10.13 16.99
CA ILE A 194 -1.73 -11.00 17.47
C ILE A 194 -0.41 -10.21 17.47
N THR A 195 0.26 -10.18 18.62
CA THR A 195 1.50 -9.40 18.80
C THR A 195 2.71 -10.17 18.29
N ILE A 196 2.76 -10.37 16.97
CA ILE A 196 3.86 -11.00 16.22
C ILE A 196 4.25 -10.10 15.05
N GLY A 197 5.49 -10.21 14.59
CA GLY A 197 6.01 -9.40 13.47
C GLY A 197 6.96 -10.20 12.57
N GLY A 198 7.64 -9.49 11.66
CA GLY A 198 8.67 -10.07 10.79
C GLY A 198 8.17 -11.14 9.82
N ALA A 199 9.12 -11.90 9.27
CA ALA A 199 8.82 -12.96 8.31
C ALA A 199 7.99 -14.11 8.89
N GLN A 200 8.13 -14.39 10.20
CA GLN A 200 7.36 -15.43 10.87
C GLN A 200 5.87 -15.10 10.94
N ALA A 201 5.50 -13.81 11.10
CA ALA A 201 4.11 -13.40 11.08
C ALA A 201 3.50 -13.56 9.68
N VAL A 202 4.25 -13.18 8.63
CA VAL A 202 3.84 -13.40 7.23
C VAL A 202 3.68 -14.89 6.94
N ALA A 203 4.60 -15.72 7.42
CA ALA A 203 4.54 -17.18 7.26
C ALA A 203 3.29 -17.77 7.94
N ALA A 204 3.00 -17.35 9.18
CA ALA A 204 1.83 -17.80 9.94
C ALA A 204 0.53 -17.43 9.23
N LEU A 205 0.42 -16.20 8.71
CA LEU A 205 -0.75 -15.77 7.95
C LEU A 205 -0.90 -16.52 6.62
N ALA A 206 0.21 -16.82 5.93
CA ALA A 206 0.18 -17.46 4.62
C ALA A 206 -0.11 -18.98 4.68
N HIS A 207 0.51 -19.68 5.63
CA HIS A 207 0.43 -21.14 5.70
C HIS A 207 -0.55 -21.64 6.76
N GLY A 208 -0.93 -20.78 7.70
CA GLY A 208 -1.61 -21.18 8.91
C GLY A 208 -0.68 -21.85 9.92
N THR A 209 -1.16 -21.95 11.14
CA THR A 209 -0.56 -22.67 12.25
C THR A 209 -1.67 -23.37 13.03
N GLU A 210 -1.36 -23.96 14.19
CA GLU A 210 -2.36 -24.60 15.04
C GLU A 210 -3.40 -23.60 15.59
N THR A 211 -2.99 -22.31 15.79
CA THR A 211 -3.84 -21.26 16.36
C THR A 211 -4.22 -20.16 15.38
N ILE A 212 -3.48 -20.00 14.29
CA ILE A 212 -3.71 -18.98 13.26
C ILE A 212 -4.16 -19.67 11.98
N GLN A 213 -5.38 -19.41 11.55
CA GLN A 213 -5.85 -19.91 10.26
C GLN A 213 -5.21 -19.12 9.12
N ALA A 214 -4.87 -19.83 8.02
CA ALA A 214 -4.34 -19.19 6.82
C ALA A 214 -5.34 -18.18 6.24
N VAL A 215 -4.81 -17.06 5.73
CA VAL A 215 -5.62 -15.99 5.14
C VAL A 215 -5.60 -16.04 3.62
N ASP A 216 -6.56 -15.38 2.97
CA ASP A 216 -6.64 -15.29 1.51
C ASP A 216 -5.71 -14.20 0.95
N LYS A 217 -5.47 -13.13 1.72
CA LYS A 217 -4.60 -12.02 1.33
C LYS A 217 -3.89 -11.42 2.55
N ILE A 218 -2.64 -11.02 2.36
CA ILE A 218 -1.83 -10.28 3.35
C ILE A 218 -1.61 -8.87 2.81
N VAL A 219 -1.99 -7.84 3.56
CA VAL A 219 -1.84 -6.43 3.22
C VAL A 219 -1.05 -5.67 4.29
N GLY A 220 -0.54 -4.52 3.93
CA GLY A 220 0.19 -3.63 4.83
C GLY A 220 1.70 -3.61 4.58
N PRO A 221 2.33 -2.45 4.88
CA PRO A 221 3.77 -2.24 4.71
C PRO A 221 4.59 -2.95 5.79
N GLY A 222 5.86 -3.20 5.52
CA GLY A 222 6.80 -3.76 6.47
C GLY A 222 8.23 -3.53 6.04
N ASN A 223 9.19 -3.92 6.89
CA ASN A 223 10.60 -3.82 6.59
C ASN A 223 11.04 -4.82 5.48
N ALA A 224 12.32 -4.81 5.11
CA ALA A 224 12.87 -5.67 4.06
C ALA A 224 12.59 -7.18 4.26
N TYR A 225 12.57 -7.67 5.52
CA TYR A 225 12.22 -9.05 5.83
C TYR A 225 10.76 -9.36 5.53
N VAL A 226 9.85 -8.44 5.86
CA VAL A 226 8.41 -8.58 5.58
C VAL A 226 8.15 -8.50 4.08
N ALA A 227 8.79 -7.56 3.38
CA ALA A 227 8.69 -7.42 1.93
C ALA A 227 9.19 -8.68 1.20
N SER A 228 10.34 -9.23 1.60
CA SER A 228 10.87 -10.50 1.08
C SER A 228 9.92 -11.66 1.37
N ALA A 229 9.40 -11.75 2.60
CA ALA A 229 8.45 -12.80 2.98
C ALA A 229 7.16 -12.72 2.15
N LYS A 230 6.55 -11.53 2.00
CA LYS A 230 5.35 -11.33 1.16
C LYS A 230 5.60 -11.76 -0.29
N ARG A 231 6.75 -11.39 -0.87
CA ARG A 231 7.13 -11.80 -2.24
C ARG A 231 7.17 -13.32 -2.38
N ARG A 232 7.74 -14.03 -1.38
CA ARG A 232 7.93 -15.48 -1.42
C ARG A 232 6.66 -16.28 -1.20
N VAL A 233 5.69 -15.75 -0.46
CA VAL A 233 4.41 -16.42 -0.22
C VAL A 233 3.36 -16.10 -1.28
N PHE A 234 3.64 -15.15 -2.19
CA PHE A 234 2.71 -14.84 -3.27
C PHE A 234 2.47 -16.05 -4.16
N GLY A 235 1.19 -16.35 -4.41
CA GLY A 235 0.76 -17.57 -5.10
C GLY A 235 0.23 -18.65 -4.15
N VAL A 236 0.70 -18.69 -2.89
CA VAL A 236 0.05 -19.43 -1.79
C VAL A 236 -1.05 -18.57 -1.18
N VAL A 237 -0.75 -17.30 -1.00
CA VAL A 237 -1.66 -16.27 -0.49
C VAL A 237 -1.56 -15.04 -1.41
N GLY A 238 -2.64 -14.26 -1.52
CA GLY A 238 -2.59 -12.95 -2.20
C GLY A 238 -1.81 -11.94 -1.37
N ILE A 239 -1.24 -10.93 -2.04
CA ILE A 239 -0.65 -9.77 -1.36
C ILE A 239 -1.19 -8.49 -2.00
N ASP A 240 -1.06 -7.34 -1.30
CA ASP A 240 -1.33 -6.03 -1.85
C ASP A 240 -0.24 -5.65 -2.87
N MET A 241 0.94 -5.31 -2.37
CA MET A 241 2.10 -4.89 -3.16
C MET A 241 3.40 -5.17 -2.40
N ILE A 242 4.52 -5.01 -3.10
CA ILE A 242 5.85 -4.94 -2.49
C ILE A 242 6.20 -3.45 -2.39
N ALA A 243 6.13 -2.92 -1.17
CA ALA A 243 6.47 -1.53 -0.93
C ALA A 243 7.98 -1.31 -0.93
N GLY A 244 8.42 -0.26 -1.61
CA GLY A 244 9.73 0.37 -1.46
C GLY A 244 9.70 1.51 -0.45
N PRO A 245 10.77 2.32 -0.37
CA PRO A 245 10.77 3.57 0.38
C PRO A 245 9.68 4.52 -0.13
N SER A 246 9.14 5.32 0.78
CA SER A 246 8.09 6.29 0.42
C SER A 246 8.63 7.42 -0.46
N GLU A 247 7.76 7.98 -1.30
CA GLU A 247 8.12 8.94 -2.35
C GLU A 247 7.12 10.09 -2.40
N ILE A 248 7.63 11.33 -2.45
CA ILE A 248 6.84 12.50 -2.83
C ILE A 248 7.42 13.18 -4.07
N LEU A 249 6.56 13.55 -4.98
CA LEU A 249 6.84 14.41 -6.12
C LEU A 249 5.93 15.63 -6.09
N ILE A 250 6.52 16.81 -6.03
CA ILE A 250 5.78 18.07 -6.06
C ILE A 250 5.98 18.72 -7.43
N VAL A 251 4.89 18.98 -8.14
CA VAL A 251 4.85 19.78 -9.37
C VAL A 251 4.31 21.16 -9.01
N ALA A 252 5.17 22.17 -9.01
CA ALA A 252 4.82 23.52 -8.58
C ALA A 252 4.90 24.55 -9.71
N ASP A 253 3.93 25.48 -9.77
CA ASP A 253 3.91 26.61 -10.70
C ASP A 253 4.61 27.87 -10.16
N GLY A 254 5.15 27.80 -8.93
CA GLY A 254 5.84 28.92 -8.28
C GLY A 254 4.93 29.85 -7.46
N THR A 255 3.65 29.55 -7.30
CA THR A 255 2.68 30.43 -6.61
C THR A 255 2.42 30.07 -5.15
N THR A 256 2.81 28.88 -4.72
CA THR A 256 2.64 28.43 -3.32
C THR A 256 3.77 28.99 -2.44
N ASP A 257 3.51 29.19 -1.16
CA ASP A 257 4.52 29.61 -0.20
C ASP A 257 5.67 28.61 -0.17
N PRO A 258 6.93 29.04 -0.38
CA PRO A 258 8.08 28.15 -0.37
C PRO A 258 8.31 27.36 0.93
N ASP A 259 7.88 27.91 2.08
CA ASP A 259 7.96 27.21 3.37
C ASP A 259 7.01 25.99 3.41
N TRP A 260 5.84 26.09 2.76
CA TRP A 260 4.91 24.97 2.68
C TRP A 260 5.50 23.84 1.84
N VAL A 261 6.00 24.14 0.65
CA VAL A 261 6.61 23.15 -0.23
C VAL A 261 7.86 22.49 0.42
N ALA A 262 8.67 23.28 1.14
CA ALA A 262 9.80 22.73 1.89
C ALA A 262 9.33 21.79 3.00
N MET A 263 8.23 22.10 3.67
CA MET A 263 7.67 21.24 4.73
C MET A 263 7.03 19.98 4.15
N ASP A 264 6.39 20.05 2.97
CA ASP A 264 5.84 18.88 2.29
C ASP A 264 6.98 17.93 1.81
N LEU A 265 8.12 18.46 1.36
CA LEU A 265 9.31 17.63 1.11
C LEU A 265 9.84 16.97 2.40
N PHE A 266 9.74 17.65 3.56
CA PHE A 266 10.18 17.10 4.84
C PHE A 266 9.21 16.04 5.38
N SER A 267 7.90 16.20 5.19
CA SER A 267 6.91 15.22 5.64
C SER A 267 7.19 13.83 5.08
N GLN A 268 7.68 13.77 3.83
CA GLN A 268 8.13 12.52 3.25
C GLN A 268 9.53 12.11 3.70
N ALA A 269 10.48 13.05 3.68
CA ALA A 269 11.88 12.77 3.99
C ALA A 269 12.11 12.30 5.44
N GLU A 270 11.22 12.65 6.37
CA GLU A 270 11.33 12.23 7.77
C GLU A 270 10.94 10.76 8.00
N HIS A 271 10.31 10.08 7.04
CA HIS A 271 9.89 8.70 7.19
C HIS A 271 11.08 7.74 7.30
N ASP A 272 12.07 7.89 6.41
CA ASP A 272 13.27 7.03 6.35
C ASP A 272 14.39 7.72 5.57
N GLU A 273 15.63 7.33 5.82
CA GLU A 273 16.80 7.84 5.10
C GLU A 273 16.76 7.53 3.60
N LEU A 274 16.03 6.50 3.20
CA LEU A 274 15.84 6.09 1.79
C LEU A 274 14.60 6.74 1.14
N ALA A 275 13.79 7.50 1.86
CA ALA A 275 12.65 8.21 1.30
C ALA A 275 13.10 9.17 0.18
N GLN A 276 12.24 9.37 -0.82
CA GLN A 276 12.55 10.24 -1.96
C GLN A 276 11.63 11.47 -1.97
N ALA A 277 12.23 12.66 -2.10
CA ALA A 277 11.50 13.93 -2.14
C ALA A 277 11.99 14.79 -3.30
N ILE A 278 11.12 15.02 -4.30
CA ILE A 278 11.47 15.70 -5.55
C ILE A 278 10.52 16.88 -5.80
N LEU A 279 11.08 18.02 -6.19
CA LEU A 279 10.34 19.18 -6.70
C LEU A 279 10.61 19.39 -8.19
N LEU A 280 9.58 19.55 -9.00
CA LEU A 280 9.63 20.03 -10.38
C LEU A 280 9.02 21.44 -10.44
N CYS A 281 9.74 22.43 -10.94
CA CYS A 281 9.25 23.78 -11.11
C CYS A 281 9.90 24.47 -12.32
N PRO A 282 9.15 25.24 -13.15
CA PRO A 282 9.74 26.02 -14.24
C PRO A 282 10.42 27.32 -13.77
N ASP A 283 10.13 27.81 -12.56
CA ASP A 283 10.67 29.05 -12.01
C ASP A 283 11.92 28.79 -11.16
N ALA A 284 13.08 29.18 -11.69
CA ALA A 284 14.37 29.02 -11.01
C ALA A 284 14.48 29.89 -9.73
N ASP A 285 13.87 31.08 -9.72
CA ASP A 285 13.87 31.97 -8.54
C ASP A 285 13.00 31.37 -7.42
N TYR A 286 11.91 30.73 -7.79
CA TYR A 286 11.08 29.99 -6.83
C TYR A 286 11.82 28.79 -6.24
N ILE A 287 12.51 28.00 -7.06
CA ILE A 287 13.36 26.89 -6.60
C ILE A 287 14.41 27.39 -5.58
N ALA A 288 15.04 28.53 -5.84
CA ALA A 288 16.01 29.11 -4.91
C ALA A 288 15.35 29.51 -3.57
N LYS A 289 14.09 30.00 -3.59
CA LYS A 289 13.33 30.29 -2.37
C LYS A 289 12.99 29.02 -1.58
N VAL A 290 12.59 27.94 -2.25
CA VAL A 290 12.35 26.64 -1.60
C VAL A 290 13.64 26.10 -0.98
N GLU A 291 14.78 26.19 -1.66
CA GLU A 291 16.09 25.81 -1.10
C GLU A 291 16.43 26.62 0.16
N ALA A 292 16.18 27.93 0.15
CA ALA A 292 16.36 28.80 1.31
C ALA A 292 15.42 28.41 2.46
N SER A 293 14.18 28.04 2.16
CA SER A 293 13.21 27.52 3.14
C SER A 293 13.65 26.19 3.75
N ILE A 294 14.19 25.26 2.94
CA ILE A 294 14.79 24.00 3.44
C ILE A 294 15.90 24.33 4.44
N ALA A 295 16.85 25.21 4.08
CA ALA A 295 17.95 25.58 4.98
C ALA A 295 17.47 26.25 6.27
N LYS A 296 16.40 27.05 6.21
CA LYS A 296 15.78 27.74 7.34
C LYS A 296 15.05 26.78 8.27
N LEU A 297 14.25 25.86 7.74
CA LEU A 297 13.32 25.03 8.51
C LEU A 297 13.97 23.75 9.03
N LEU A 298 14.92 23.16 8.33
CA LEU A 298 15.56 21.88 8.71
C LEU A 298 16.10 21.87 10.15
N PRO A 299 16.79 22.92 10.65
CA PRO A 299 17.27 22.90 12.03
C PRO A 299 16.18 22.88 13.10
N THR A 300 14.93 23.17 12.73
CA THR A 300 13.78 23.16 13.65
C THR A 300 13.13 21.78 13.77
N MET A 301 13.51 20.82 12.93
CA MET A 301 12.90 19.50 12.87
C MET A 301 13.53 18.52 13.87
N PRO A 302 12.72 17.80 14.66
CA PRO A 302 13.24 16.79 15.60
C PRO A 302 14.03 15.66 14.91
N ARG A 303 13.63 15.27 13.66
CA ARG A 303 14.28 14.22 12.87
C ARG A 303 15.22 14.79 11.79
N GLN A 304 15.85 15.92 12.05
CA GLN A 304 16.66 16.63 11.05
C GLN A 304 17.75 15.80 10.37
N GLU A 305 18.33 14.81 11.06
CA GLU A 305 19.40 13.98 10.48
C GLU A 305 18.84 13.00 9.43
N VAL A 306 17.67 12.39 9.72
CA VAL A 306 16.95 11.53 8.76
C VAL A 306 16.57 12.34 7.52
N ILE A 307 15.94 13.51 7.72
CA ILE A 307 15.55 14.42 6.64
C ILE A 307 16.77 14.84 5.81
N ARG A 308 17.88 15.21 6.46
CA ARG A 308 19.11 15.62 5.80
C ARG A 308 19.67 14.52 4.90
N THR A 309 19.73 13.29 5.43
CA THR A 309 20.22 12.13 4.69
C THR A 309 19.32 11.84 3.48
N SER A 310 18.02 11.76 3.70
CA SER A 310 17.03 11.52 2.63
C SER A 310 17.13 12.57 1.52
N LEU A 311 17.09 13.88 1.88
CA LEU A 311 17.20 14.96 0.90
C LEU A 311 18.56 14.97 0.17
N GLY A 312 19.65 14.67 0.87
CA GLY A 312 20.99 14.66 0.30
C GLY A 312 21.20 13.54 -0.72
N ASP A 313 20.72 12.35 -0.40
CA ASP A 313 20.98 11.15 -1.19
C ASP A 313 19.86 10.89 -2.23
N ARG A 314 18.62 11.24 -1.90
CA ARG A 314 17.43 10.86 -2.67
C ARG A 314 16.55 12.05 -3.08
N GLY A 315 16.84 13.26 -2.59
CA GLY A 315 16.08 14.46 -2.90
C GLY A 315 16.59 15.18 -4.14
N ALA A 316 15.70 15.92 -4.84
CA ALA A 316 16.08 16.81 -5.92
C ALA A 316 15.16 18.01 -6.09
N LEU A 317 15.77 19.17 -6.40
CA LEU A 317 15.10 20.36 -6.94
C LEU A 317 15.40 20.42 -8.42
N ILE A 318 14.36 20.27 -9.25
CA ILE A 318 14.51 20.13 -10.70
C ILE A 318 13.88 21.32 -11.41
N LYS A 319 14.69 22.11 -12.09
CA LYS A 319 14.20 23.12 -13.01
C LYS A 319 13.77 22.46 -14.31
N VAL A 320 12.53 22.72 -14.71
CA VAL A 320 11.97 22.27 -15.99
C VAL A 320 11.68 23.48 -16.88
N ARG A 321 11.44 23.25 -18.18
CA ARG A 321 11.14 24.30 -19.14
C ARG A 321 9.77 24.96 -18.86
N ASP A 322 8.77 24.16 -18.62
CA ASP A 322 7.37 24.54 -18.41
C ASP A 322 6.60 23.45 -17.64
N MET A 323 5.35 23.71 -17.31
CA MET A 323 4.49 22.78 -16.59
C MET A 323 4.10 21.54 -17.42
N ASP A 324 4.10 21.62 -18.75
CA ASP A 324 3.90 20.45 -19.62
C ASP A 324 5.03 19.46 -19.52
N GLU A 325 6.26 19.95 -19.53
CA GLU A 325 7.45 19.11 -19.30
C GLU A 325 7.45 18.54 -17.87
N ALA A 326 7.04 19.33 -16.86
CA ALA A 326 6.89 18.84 -15.50
C ALA A 326 5.94 17.62 -15.45
N CYS A 327 4.78 17.70 -16.09
CA CYS A 327 3.83 16.59 -16.18
C CYS A 327 4.43 15.37 -16.92
N ALA A 328 5.17 15.58 -17.99
CA ALA A 328 5.85 14.50 -18.73
C ALA A 328 6.88 13.78 -17.86
N ILE A 329 7.70 14.54 -17.11
CA ILE A 329 8.67 13.98 -16.17
C ILE A 329 7.95 13.29 -15.01
N ALA A 330 6.89 13.88 -14.45
CA ALA A 330 6.08 13.28 -13.40
C ALA A 330 5.52 11.90 -13.82
N ASN A 331 5.00 11.78 -15.03
CA ASN A 331 4.57 10.49 -15.59
C ASN A 331 5.72 9.48 -15.72
N SER A 332 6.94 9.92 -15.97
CA SER A 332 8.10 9.02 -16.05
C SER A 332 8.58 8.58 -14.66
N ILE A 333 8.43 9.43 -13.64
CA ILE A 333 8.74 9.13 -12.23
C ILE A 333 7.68 8.18 -11.68
N ALA A 334 6.39 8.43 -11.95
CA ALA A 334 5.27 7.64 -11.45
C ALA A 334 5.32 7.46 -9.92
N ALA A 335 5.41 8.59 -9.21
CA ALA A 335 5.63 8.64 -7.77
C ALA A 335 4.43 8.10 -6.97
N GLU A 336 4.70 7.71 -5.74
CA GLU A 336 3.70 7.33 -4.74
C GLU A 336 2.74 8.47 -4.45
N HIS A 337 3.26 9.60 -3.94
CA HIS A 337 2.51 10.83 -3.70
C HIS A 337 2.87 11.87 -4.77
N LEU A 338 1.87 12.39 -5.46
CA LEU A 338 2.05 13.48 -6.42
C LEU A 338 1.26 14.69 -5.98
N GLU A 339 1.95 15.75 -5.55
CA GLU A 339 1.33 17.05 -5.31
C GLU A 339 1.39 17.93 -6.55
N ILE A 340 0.25 18.51 -6.93
CA ILE A 340 0.15 19.51 -7.99
C ILE A 340 -0.12 20.85 -7.32
N SER A 341 0.94 21.50 -6.90
CA SER A 341 0.92 22.78 -6.15
C SER A 341 0.85 23.97 -7.13
N ALA A 342 -0.32 24.15 -7.72
CA ALA A 342 -0.58 25.15 -8.75
C ALA A 342 -1.93 25.86 -8.53
N VAL A 343 -2.11 27.03 -9.18
CA VAL A 343 -3.36 27.79 -9.12
C VAL A 343 -4.51 27.02 -9.77
N GLU A 344 -4.25 26.43 -10.95
CA GLU A 344 -5.22 25.63 -11.71
C GLU A 344 -4.77 24.16 -11.74
N PRO A 345 -4.88 23.41 -10.62
CA PRO A 345 -4.26 22.09 -10.52
C PRO A 345 -4.91 21.05 -11.42
N GLN A 346 -6.22 21.16 -11.70
CA GLN A 346 -6.96 20.17 -12.48
C GLN A 346 -6.43 20.04 -13.91
N GLN A 347 -6.10 21.16 -14.58
CA GLN A 347 -5.58 21.12 -15.94
C GLN A 347 -4.26 20.35 -16.08
N TRP A 348 -3.47 20.32 -15.01
CA TRP A 348 -2.23 19.56 -14.95
C TRP A 348 -2.48 18.12 -14.55
N ALA A 349 -3.41 17.87 -13.61
CA ALA A 349 -3.82 16.53 -13.24
C ALA A 349 -4.34 15.73 -14.45
N ASP A 350 -5.06 16.36 -15.35
CA ASP A 350 -5.59 15.74 -16.58
C ASP A 350 -4.47 15.23 -17.53
N LYS A 351 -3.23 15.69 -17.35
CA LYS A 351 -2.03 15.24 -18.10
C LYS A 351 -1.27 14.13 -17.38
N ILE A 352 -1.63 13.82 -16.14
CA ILE A 352 -1.00 12.77 -15.34
C ILE A 352 -1.71 11.44 -15.56
N ARG A 353 -0.92 10.42 -15.80
CA ARG A 353 -1.38 9.03 -15.98
C ARG A 353 -0.90 8.09 -14.89
N HIS A 354 0.19 8.44 -14.22
CA HIS A 354 0.89 7.56 -13.31
C HIS A 354 1.23 8.28 -12.01
N ALA A 355 0.44 8.03 -10.98
CA ALA A 355 0.68 8.44 -9.60
C ALA A 355 -0.06 7.49 -8.67
N GLY A 356 0.47 7.23 -7.49
CA GLY A 356 -0.23 6.49 -6.46
C GLY A 356 -1.43 7.29 -5.95
N ALA A 357 -1.21 8.53 -5.52
CA ALA A 357 -2.25 9.49 -5.18
C ALA A 357 -1.92 10.88 -5.75
N MET A 358 -2.94 11.65 -6.09
CA MET A 358 -2.80 13.03 -6.57
C MET A 358 -3.43 14.02 -5.58
N PHE A 359 -2.62 15.00 -5.15
CA PHE A 359 -3.00 16.06 -4.22
C PHE A 359 -3.10 17.37 -4.99
N LEU A 360 -4.30 17.92 -5.12
CA LEU A 360 -4.57 19.02 -6.05
C LEU A 360 -4.69 20.36 -5.34
N GLY A 361 -3.80 21.28 -5.67
CA GLY A 361 -3.77 22.64 -5.18
C GLY A 361 -3.01 22.82 -3.86
N ARG A 362 -2.67 24.07 -3.58
CA ARG A 362 -1.76 24.47 -2.48
C ARG A 362 -2.16 24.05 -1.06
N PHE A 363 -3.44 23.71 -0.84
CA PHE A 363 -3.96 23.33 0.48
C PHE A 363 -4.03 21.81 0.66
N SER A 364 -3.64 21.03 -0.35
CA SER A 364 -3.72 19.57 -0.34
C SER A 364 -2.34 18.98 -0.07
N SER A 365 -1.88 19.06 1.17
CA SER A 365 -0.62 18.43 1.57
C SER A 365 -0.75 16.92 1.70
N GLU A 366 0.35 16.19 1.49
CA GLU A 366 0.47 14.73 1.70
C GLU A 366 -0.10 14.31 3.07
N SER A 367 0.28 15.04 4.15
CA SER A 367 -0.15 14.70 5.51
C SER A 367 -1.67 14.69 5.70
N LEU A 368 -2.42 15.51 4.98
CA LEU A 368 -3.88 15.45 5.03
C LEU A 368 -4.44 14.17 4.41
N GLY A 369 -3.86 13.72 3.30
CA GLY A 369 -4.23 12.45 2.67
C GLY A 369 -3.87 11.26 3.55
N ASP A 370 -2.66 11.25 4.06
CA ASP A 370 -2.14 10.14 4.86
C ASP A 370 -2.92 9.89 6.15
N TYR A 371 -3.47 10.94 6.75
CA TYR A 371 -4.12 10.81 8.04
C TYR A 371 -5.64 10.86 7.99
N CYS A 372 -6.26 11.70 7.15
CA CYS A 372 -7.66 12.01 7.38
C CYS A 372 -8.54 12.37 6.16
N CYS A 373 -8.02 12.50 4.94
CA CYS A 373 -8.85 12.88 3.79
C CYS A 373 -9.82 11.80 3.32
N GLY A 374 -9.50 10.53 3.54
CA GLY A 374 -10.38 9.41 3.19
C GLY A 374 -9.80 8.41 2.19
N PRO A 375 -9.17 8.82 1.06
CA PRO A 375 -8.42 7.91 0.21
C PRO A 375 -7.33 7.15 0.97
N ASN A 376 -6.96 5.98 0.46
CA ASN A 376 -6.00 5.12 1.12
C ASN A 376 -4.56 5.60 0.93
N HIS A 377 -3.75 5.54 1.98
CA HIS A 377 -2.34 5.86 1.93
C HIS A 377 -1.42 4.65 1.68
N VAL A 378 -1.97 3.45 1.56
CA VAL A 378 -1.18 2.28 1.12
C VAL A 378 -1.09 2.36 -0.40
N LEU A 379 -0.01 2.93 -0.88
CA LEU A 379 0.18 3.37 -2.26
C LEU A 379 1.30 2.59 -2.96
N PRO A 380 1.24 2.47 -4.27
CA PRO A 380 2.32 1.88 -5.06
C PRO A 380 3.55 2.77 -5.06
N THR A 381 4.70 2.24 -4.64
CA THR A 381 6.01 2.89 -4.59
C THR A 381 6.91 2.41 -5.73
N SER A 382 8.11 2.98 -5.84
CA SER A 382 9.17 2.50 -6.76
C SER A 382 8.67 2.39 -8.20
N ARG A 383 7.97 3.43 -8.66
CA ARG A 383 7.42 3.54 -10.02
C ARG A 383 6.35 2.51 -10.38
N THR A 384 5.83 1.74 -9.41
CA THR A 384 4.79 0.73 -9.67
C THR A 384 3.41 1.35 -9.91
N ALA A 385 3.20 2.65 -9.63
CA ALA A 385 1.99 3.39 -9.99
C ALA A 385 1.65 3.35 -11.49
N ARG A 386 2.56 2.88 -12.33
CA ARG A 386 2.32 2.63 -13.77
C ARG A 386 1.43 1.43 -14.04
N PHE A 387 1.28 0.51 -13.09
CA PHE A 387 0.51 -0.73 -13.23
C PHE A 387 -0.18 -1.20 -11.94
N SER A 388 0.05 -0.54 -10.81
CA SER A 388 -0.58 -0.81 -9.54
C SER A 388 -1.44 0.37 -9.09
N SER A 389 -2.41 0.10 -8.24
CA SER A 389 -3.32 1.09 -7.66
C SER A 389 -3.14 1.20 -6.16
N PRO A 390 -3.65 2.27 -5.52
CA PRO A 390 -3.82 2.32 -4.07
C PRO A 390 -4.62 1.13 -3.55
N LEU A 391 -4.36 0.72 -2.30
CA LEU A 391 -5.18 -0.28 -1.65
C LEU A 391 -6.63 0.20 -1.56
N GLY A 392 -7.57 -0.65 -1.93
CA GLY A 392 -8.98 -0.29 -1.95
C GLY A 392 -9.90 -1.49 -1.71
N VAL A 393 -11.20 -1.25 -1.76
CA VAL A 393 -12.22 -2.31 -1.61
C VAL A 393 -12.02 -3.44 -2.61
N TYR A 394 -11.59 -3.13 -3.83
CA TYR A 394 -11.33 -4.09 -4.90
C TYR A 394 -10.21 -5.10 -4.57
N ASP A 395 -9.32 -4.78 -3.65
CA ASP A 395 -8.26 -5.69 -3.19
C ASP A 395 -8.77 -6.80 -2.27
N PHE A 396 -9.90 -6.56 -1.64
CA PHE A 396 -10.57 -7.47 -0.71
C PHE A 396 -11.76 -8.18 -1.34
N GLN A 397 -11.89 -8.10 -2.66
CA GLN A 397 -12.95 -8.72 -3.44
C GLN A 397 -12.37 -9.55 -4.58
N LYS A 398 -13.08 -10.62 -4.94
CA LYS A 398 -12.81 -11.41 -6.13
C LYS A 398 -14.00 -11.37 -7.09
N ARG A 399 -13.72 -11.55 -8.37
CA ARG A 399 -14.70 -11.55 -9.45
C ARG A 399 -14.73 -12.91 -10.09
N SER A 400 -15.95 -13.47 -10.24
CA SER A 400 -16.17 -14.73 -10.92
C SER A 400 -17.11 -14.51 -12.10
N SER A 401 -16.77 -15.07 -13.26
CA SER A 401 -17.67 -15.04 -14.41
C SER A 401 -18.89 -15.92 -14.18
N ILE A 402 -20.06 -15.43 -14.59
CA ILE A 402 -21.31 -16.18 -14.65
C ILE A 402 -21.59 -16.47 -16.12
N ILE A 403 -21.74 -17.74 -16.45
CA ILE A 403 -22.05 -18.21 -17.81
C ILE A 403 -23.22 -19.20 -17.69
N HIS A 404 -24.38 -18.81 -18.21
CA HIS A 404 -25.56 -19.67 -18.30
C HIS A 404 -26.03 -19.68 -19.75
N VAL A 405 -25.52 -20.65 -20.53
CA VAL A 405 -25.87 -20.81 -21.93
C VAL A 405 -27.28 -21.39 -22.02
N SER A 406 -28.16 -20.76 -22.79
CA SER A 406 -29.51 -21.27 -23.10
C SER A 406 -29.45 -22.45 -24.04
N GLU A 407 -30.57 -23.20 -24.17
CA GLU A 407 -30.67 -24.27 -25.16
C GLU A 407 -30.48 -23.75 -26.58
N ALA A 408 -31.06 -22.58 -26.91
CA ALA A 408 -30.92 -21.96 -28.21
C ALA A 408 -29.47 -21.49 -28.48
N GLY A 409 -28.83 -20.89 -27.45
CA GLY A 409 -27.43 -20.48 -27.51
C GLY A 409 -26.49 -21.67 -27.73
N ALA A 410 -26.75 -22.81 -27.09
CA ALA A 410 -25.95 -24.02 -27.27
C ALA A 410 -25.93 -24.53 -28.72
N GLN A 411 -27.04 -24.35 -29.50
CA GLN A 411 -27.08 -24.77 -30.89
C GLN A 411 -26.11 -23.97 -31.78
N THR A 412 -25.89 -22.71 -31.45
CA THR A 412 -25.01 -21.82 -32.24
C THR A 412 -23.58 -21.86 -31.67
N LEU A 413 -23.43 -21.60 -30.36
CA LEU A 413 -22.13 -21.52 -29.70
C LEU A 413 -21.43 -22.89 -29.67
N GLY A 414 -22.19 -23.98 -29.56
CA GLY A 414 -21.64 -25.33 -29.55
C GLY A 414 -20.89 -25.67 -30.84
N LYS A 415 -21.41 -25.27 -32.01
CA LYS A 415 -20.72 -25.44 -33.32
C LYS A 415 -19.41 -24.64 -33.36
N VAL A 416 -19.46 -23.40 -32.93
CA VAL A 416 -18.27 -22.54 -32.88
C VAL A 416 -17.20 -23.11 -31.94
N ALA A 417 -17.60 -23.53 -30.73
CA ALA A 417 -16.72 -24.11 -29.77
C ALA A 417 -16.07 -25.43 -30.23
N ALA A 418 -16.86 -26.28 -30.91
CA ALA A 418 -16.36 -27.53 -31.45
C ALA A 418 -15.31 -27.29 -32.56
N GLU A 419 -15.57 -26.38 -33.49
CA GLU A 419 -14.64 -26.05 -34.57
C GLU A 419 -13.31 -25.49 -34.05
N LEU A 420 -13.37 -24.56 -33.07
CA LEU A 420 -12.18 -23.99 -32.43
C LEU A 420 -11.39 -25.09 -31.70
N ALA A 421 -12.08 -25.93 -30.94
CA ALA A 421 -11.43 -26.98 -30.16
C ALA A 421 -10.76 -28.04 -31.05
N TYR A 422 -11.37 -28.39 -32.19
CA TYR A 422 -10.71 -29.25 -33.16
C TYR A 422 -9.48 -28.61 -33.80
N GLY A 423 -9.53 -27.29 -34.06
CA GLY A 423 -8.39 -26.51 -34.56
C GLY A 423 -7.23 -26.48 -33.57
N GLU A 424 -7.50 -26.54 -32.26
CA GLU A 424 -6.51 -26.64 -31.17
C GLU A 424 -6.08 -28.09 -30.88
N GLY A 425 -6.68 -29.08 -31.51
CA GLY A 425 -6.44 -30.50 -31.26
C GLY A 425 -7.08 -31.02 -29.95
N LEU A 426 -8.03 -30.29 -29.38
CA LEU A 426 -8.69 -30.60 -28.09
C LEU A 426 -10.02 -31.30 -28.31
N GLN A 427 -10.00 -32.57 -28.78
CA GLN A 427 -11.19 -33.35 -29.15
C GLN A 427 -12.22 -33.49 -28.03
N ALA A 428 -11.82 -33.62 -26.78
CA ALA A 428 -12.76 -33.74 -25.67
C ALA A 428 -13.57 -32.45 -25.46
N HIS A 429 -12.94 -31.29 -25.65
CA HIS A 429 -13.65 -29.99 -25.64
C HIS A 429 -14.66 -29.89 -26.79
N ALA A 430 -14.26 -30.26 -28.03
CA ALA A 430 -15.13 -30.27 -29.19
C ALA A 430 -16.36 -31.14 -28.93
N ARG A 431 -16.16 -32.40 -28.54
CA ARG A 431 -17.25 -33.36 -28.27
C ARG A 431 -18.14 -32.93 -27.10
N SER A 432 -17.56 -32.27 -26.09
CA SER A 432 -18.37 -31.70 -25.00
C SER A 432 -19.37 -30.65 -25.49
N ALA A 433 -18.96 -29.81 -26.45
CA ALA A 433 -19.84 -28.84 -27.06
C ALA A 433 -20.89 -29.52 -27.98
N GLU A 434 -20.44 -30.45 -28.84
CA GLU A 434 -21.29 -31.18 -29.77
C GLU A 434 -22.43 -31.96 -29.11
N LEU A 435 -22.16 -32.60 -27.96
CA LEU A 435 -23.17 -33.34 -27.21
C LEU A 435 -24.33 -32.48 -26.68
N ARG A 436 -24.22 -31.16 -26.72
CA ARG A 436 -25.25 -30.19 -26.37
C ARG A 436 -25.99 -29.60 -27.56
N ILE A 437 -25.59 -30.01 -28.79
CA ILE A 437 -26.27 -29.66 -30.03
C ILE A 437 -27.29 -30.75 -30.31
N LYS A 438 -28.54 -30.36 -30.58
CA LYS A 438 -29.63 -31.26 -30.99
C LYS A 438 -29.70 -31.40 -32.50
#